data_2ecc68bbfca637e26366f52c9f63ffde
#
_entry.id   2ecc68bbfca637e26366f52c9f63ffde
#
_cell.length_a   1.000
_cell.length_b   1.000
_cell.length_c   1.000
_cell.angle_alpha   90.00
_cell.angle_beta   90.00
_cell.angle_gamma   90.00
#
_symmetry.space_group_name_H-M   'P 1'
#
loop_
_entity.id
_entity.type
_entity.pdbx_description
1 polymer ?
#
loop_
_entity_poly.entity_id
_entity_poly.type
_entity_poly.pdbx_seq_one_letter_code
_entity_poly.pdbx_strand_id
1 'polypeptide(L)'
;AALEACGCDKGKEILAQKDFLAKKSQWIFGGDGWAYDIGFGGVDHVLASGKDINVMVFDTEVYSNTGGQSSKATPTGAVAQFAAGGKETKKKDLASIAMSYGYVYVAQISMGADFNQCVKAIAEAEAYPGPSLIIAYAPCINHGIKKGMSKAQTEEQLAVEAGYWHCFRFNPALAAEGKDAFALDSKTPTGDFQAFLDGEVRYNSLKRAN
;
A
#
# COMPACT_ATOMS: atom_id res chain seq x y z
N ALA A 1 -28.06 -15.74 21.91
CA ALA A 1 -29.51 -15.71 22.27
C ALA A 1 -30.20 -17.06 22.00
N ALA A 2 -30.41 -17.51 20.74
CA ALA A 2 -31.13 -18.75 20.43
C ALA A 2 -30.44 -20.01 20.99
N LEU A 3 -29.14 -20.11 20.91
CA LEU A 3 -28.33 -21.22 21.45
C LEU A 3 -28.30 -21.21 22.99
N GLU A 4 -28.29 -20.06 23.61
CA GLU A 4 -28.36 -19.89 25.06
C GLU A 4 -29.74 -20.34 25.59
N ALA A 5 -30.81 -20.02 24.85
CA ALA A 5 -32.16 -20.42 25.19
C ALA A 5 -32.42 -21.93 24.99
N CYS A 6 -31.71 -22.59 24.07
CA CYS A 6 -31.88 -24.03 23.79
C CYS A 6 -31.53 -24.93 25.01
N GLY A 7 -30.51 -24.57 25.82
CA GLY A 7 -30.07 -25.36 26.97
C GLY A 7 -29.59 -26.79 26.67
N CYS A 8 -29.67 -27.24 25.41
CA CYS A 8 -29.28 -28.57 24.96
C CYS A 8 -27.74 -28.72 24.87
N ASP A 9 -27.24 -29.97 24.96
CA ASP A 9 -25.79 -30.22 25.01
C ASP A 9 -25.07 -29.76 23.76
N LYS A 10 -25.66 -29.92 22.57
CA LYS A 10 -25.11 -29.36 21.32
C LYS A 10 -25.11 -27.84 21.34
N GLY A 11 -26.11 -27.18 21.93
CA GLY A 11 -26.13 -25.73 22.08
C GLY A 11 -25.02 -25.25 22.99
N LYS A 12 -24.71 -25.95 24.08
CA LYS A 12 -23.58 -25.65 24.98
C LYS A 12 -22.22 -25.84 24.27
N GLU A 13 -22.09 -26.92 23.51
CA GLU A 13 -20.88 -27.20 22.72
C GLU A 13 -20.59 -26.08 21.69
N ILE A 14 -21.60 -25.64 20.92
CA ILE A 14 -21.48 -24.54 19.98
C ILE A 14 -21.16 -23.22 20.71
N LEU A 15 -21.80 -22.95 21.84
CA LEU A 15 -21.52 -21.75 22.65
C LEU A 15 -20.08 -21.74 23.19
N ALA A 16 -19.53 -22.89 23.56
CA ALA A 16 -18.14 -23.01 24.00
C ALA A 16 -17.15 -22.64 22.87
N GLN A 17 -17.59 -22.74 21.62
CA GLN A 17 -16.81 -22.39 20.43
C GLN A 17 -17.28 -21.08 19.76
N LYS A 18 -18.06 -20.25 20.45
CA LYS A 18 -18.65 -19.04 19.88
C LYS A 18 -17.66 -18.09 19.22
N ASP A 19 -16.42 -18.02 19.72
CA ASP A 19 -15.38 -17.14 19.19
C ASP A 19 -14.90 -17.58 17.80
N PHE A 20 -15.13 -18.85 17.42
CA PHE A 20 -14.88 -19.36 16.06
C PHE A 20 -16.02 -19.05 15.08
N LEU A 21 -17.18 -18.61 15.57
CA LEU A 21 -18.31 -18.19 14.75
C LEU A 21 -18.22 -16.72 14.31
N ALA A 22 -17.31 -15.96 14.91
CA ALA A 22 -17.05 -14.59 14.49
C ALA A 22 -16.39 -14.57 13.11
N LYS A 23 -16.75 -13.57 12.30
CA LYS A 23 -16.05 -13.29 11.02
C LYS A 23 -14.57 -13.13 11.31
N LYS A 24 -13.72 -13.81 10.53
CA LYS A 24 -12.28 -13.71 10.64
C LYS A 24 -11.78 -12.62 9.68
N SER A 25 -10.92 -11.78 10.18
CA SER A 25 -10.14 -10.84 9.37
C SER A 25 -9.11 -11.61 8.54
N GLN A 26 -9.00 -11.29 7.25
CA GLN A 26 -8.06 -11.93 6.34
C GLN A 26 -7.18 -10.88 5.66
N TRP A 27 -5.87 -11.03 5.84
CA TRP A 27 -4.88 -10.11 5.30
C TRP A 27 -3.84 -10.86 4.47
N ILE A 28 -3.52 -10.29 3.30
CA ILE A 28 -2.41 -10.71 2.44
C ILE A 28 -1.37 -9.60 2.46
N PHE A 29 -0.13 -9.95 2.79
CA PHE A 29 0.99 -9.01 2.81
C PHE A 29 2.02 -9.39 1.75
N GLY A 30 2.53 -8.41 1.03
CA GLY A 30 3.59 -8.63 0.05
C GLY A 30 4.28 -7.37 -0.43
N GLY A 31 5.39 -7.53 -1.12
CA GLY A 31 6.16 -6.44 -1.71
C GLY A 31 5.67 -6.02 -3.10
N ASP A 32 6.25 -4.95 -3.62
CA ASP A 32 5.91 -4.42 -4.95
C ASP A 32 6.27 -5.38 -6.09
N GLY A 33 7.40 -6.08 -6.02
CA GLY A 33 7.76 -7.07 -7.03
C GLY A 33 6.70 -8.17 -7.18
N TRP A 34 6.07 -8.59 -6.08
CA TRP A 34 4.91 -9.46 -6.13
C TRP A 34 3.68 -8.75 -6.70
N ALA A 35 3.25 -7.65 -6.10
CA ALA A 35 1.97 -7.04 -6.41
C ALA A 35 1.92 -6.35 -7.78
N TYR A 36 3.03 -5.76 -8.24
CA TYR A 36 3.09 -5.03 -9.50
C TYR A 36 3.51 -5.92 -10.68
N ASP A 37 4.24 -7.03 -10.42
CA ASP A 37 4.85 -7.88 -11.45
C ASP A 37 4.40 -9.33 -11.36
N ILE A 38 5.18 -10.19 -10.69
CA ILE A 38 5.06 -11.66 -10.79
C ILE A 38 3.79 -12.22 -10.19
N GLY A 39 3.19 -11.55 -9.22
CA GLY A 39 1.94 -11.94 -8.55
C GLY A 39 0.75 -11.08 -8.93
N PHE A 40 0.91 -10.11 -9.87
CA PHE A 40 -0.17 -9.17 -10.21
C PHE A 40 -1.46 -9.89 -10.63
N GLY A 41 -1.38 -10.95 -11.45
CA GLY A 41 -2.57 -11.69 -11.85
C GLY A 41 -3.31 -12.33 -10.66
N GLY A 42 -2.59 -12.75 -9.62
CA GLY A 42 -3.20 -13.24 -8.37
C GLY A 42 -3.82 -12.13 -7.54
N VAL A 43 -3.16 -10.98 -7.43
CA VAL A 43 -3.70 -9.79 -6.75
C VAL A 43 -4.98 -9.32 -7.45
N ASP A 44 -4.92 -9.19 -8.77
CA ASP A 44 -6.06 -8.82 -9.61
C ASP A 44 -7.26 -9.77 -9.40
N HIS A 45 -7.01 -11.09 -9.40
CA HIS A 45 -8.04 -12.10 -9.15
C HIS A 45 -8.66 -11.97 -7.75
N VAL A 46 -7.85 -11.72 -6.71
CA VAL A 46 -8.36 -11.51 -5.34
C VAL A 46 -9.25 -10.28 -5.28
N LEU A 47 -8.83 -9.15 -5.86
CA LEU A 47 -9.63 -7.93 -5.91
C LEU A 47 -10.92 -8.13 -6.73
N ALA A 48 -10.82 -8.80 -7.87
CA ALA A 48 -11.96 -9.12 -8.74
C ALA A 48 -12.98 -10.04 -8.08
N SER A 49 -12.57 -10.84 -7.09
CA SER A 49 -13.45 -11.81 -6.42
C SER A 49 -14.58 -11.17 -5.61
N GLY A 50 -14.47 -9.89 -5.25
CA GLY A 50 -15.42 -9.19 -4.39
C GLY A 50 -15.45 -9.72 -2.95
N LYS A 51 -14.53 -10.60 -2.57
CA LYS A 51 -14.46 -11.18 -1.22
C LYS A 51 -13.85 -10.17 -0.25
N ASP A 52 -14.24 -10.29 0.99
CA ASP A 52 -13.75 -9.48 2.08
C ASP A 52 -12.34 -9.95 2.49
N ILE A 53 -11.35 -9.44 1.79
CA ILE A 53 -9.94 -9.75 1.94
C ILE A 53 -9.15 -8.43 1.83
N ASN A 54 -8.29 -8.18 2.78
CA ASN A 54 -7.41 -7.02 2.80
C ASN A 54 -6.05 -7.37 2.20
N VAL A 55 -5.58 -6.57 1.27
CA VAL A 55 -4.25 -6.69 0.65
C VAL A 55 -3.40 -5.50 1.06
N MET A 56 -2.24 -5.76 1.69
CA MET A 56 -1.24 -4.75 2.05
C MET A 56 -0.01 -4.95 1.20
N VAL A 57 0.33 -3.95 0.40
CA VAL A 57 1.54 -3.92 -0.43
C VAL A 57 2.56 -3.00 0.18
N PHE A 58 3.73 -3.52 0.53
CA PHE A 58 4.90 -2.73 0.89
C PHE A 58 5.61 -2.32 -0.39
N ASP A 59 5.41 -1.08 -0.80
CA ASP A 59 5.99 -0.53 -2.03
C ASP A 59 7.40 -0.03 -1.74
N THR A 60 8.37 -0.91 -1.92
CA THR A 60 9.79 -0.61 -1.82
C THR A 60 10.40 -0.14 -3.13
N GLU A 61 9.58 -0.05 -4.19
CA GLU A 61 9.94 0.42 -5.53
C GLU A 61 11.06 -0.38 -6.23
N VAL A 62 11.40 -1.54 -5.67
CA VAL A 62 12.36 -2.51 -6.23
C VAL A 62 12.06 -3.91 -5.67
N TYR A 63 12.60 -4.95 -6.29
CA TYR A 63 12.67 -6.29 -5.67
C TYR A 63 13.69 -6.26 -4.51
N SER A 64 13.25 -5.91 -3.30
CA SER A 64 14.12 -5.73 -2.14
C SER A 64 14.84 -7.02 -1.73
N ASN A 65 14.11 -8.12 -1.60
CA ASN A 65 14.62 -9.38 -1.05
C ASN A 65 15.65 -10.05 -1.93
N THR A 66 15.61 -9.81 -3.24
CA THR A 66 16.45 -10.49 -4.22
C THR A 66 17.67 -9.67 -4.64
N GLY A 67 17.77 -8.41 -4.21
CA GLY A 67 18.95 -7.59 -4.46
C GLY A 67 18.73 -6.29 -5.24
N GLY A 68 17.52 -5.73 -5.25
CA GLY A 68 17.26 -4.40 -5.79
C GLY A 68 17.05 -4.35 -7.29
N GLN A 69 16.47 -5.40 -7.87
CA GLN A 69 16.09 -5.39 -9.29
C GLN A 69 14.91 -4.43 -9.53
N SER A 70 14.91 -3.84 -10.71
CA SER A 70 13.82 -3.00 -11.17
C SER A 70 12.50 -3.78 -11.24
N SER A 71 11.44 -3.21 -10.66
CA SER A 71 10.07 -3.69 -10.77
C SER A 71 9.22 -2.73 -11.59
N LYS A 72 7.94 -3.06 -11.82
CA LYS A 72 6.98 -2.10 -12.39
C LYS A 72 6.61 -0.97 -11.42
N ALA A 73 6.94 -1.12 -10.13
CA ALA A 73 6.82 -0.07 -9.14
C ALA A 73 8.01 0.91 -9.13
N THR A 74 9.12 0.55 -9.77
CA THR A 74 10.31 1.42 -9.82
C THR A 74 9.98 2.67 -10.64
N PRO A 75 10.17 3.88 -10.08
CA PRO A 75 9.87 5.12 -10.77
C PRO A 75 10.83 5.41 -11.93
N THR A 76 10.38 6.26 -12.85
CA THR A 76 11.22 6.76 -13.95
C THR A 76 12.47 7.44 -13.39
N GLY A 77 13.62 7.14 -13.99
CA GLY A 77 14.92 7.70 -13.60
C GLY A 77 15.59 7.03 -12.41
N ALA A 78 14.91 6.16 -11.67
CA ALA A 78 15.55 5.43 -10.58
C ALA A 78 16.51 4.35 -11.11
N VAL A 79 17.75 4.37 -10.64
CA VAL A 79 18.74 3.33 -10.91
C VAL A 79 18.44 2.10 -10.05
N ALA A 80 18.44 0.93 -10.67
CA ALA A 80 18.23 -0.35 -10.01
C ALA A 80 18.99 -1.44 -10.80
N GLN A 81 19.08 -2.66 -10.27
CA GLN A 81 19.54 -3.80 -11.04
C GLN A 81 18.62 -3.96 -12.27
N PHE A 82 19.21 -4.23 -13.42
CA PHE A 82 18.56 -4.25 -14.75
C PHE A 82 18.05 -2.87 -15.24
N ALA A 83 18.37 -1.79 -14.54
CA ALA A 83 18.07 -0.42 -14.92
C ALA A 83 19.25 0.50 -14.54
N ALA A 84 20.47 0.16 -15.00
CA ALA A 84 21.70 0.88 -14.65
C ALA A 84 21.72 2.33 -15.17
N GLY A 85 21.06 2.60 -16.31
CA GLY A 85 20.88 3.95 -16.88
C GLY A 85 19.64 4.68 -16.33
N GLY A 86 19.00 4.15 -15.29
CA GLY A 86 17.71 4.62 -14.78
C GLY A 86 16.53 3.97 -15.49
N LYS A 87 15.43 3.79 -14.77
CA LYS A 87 14.18 3.24 -15.31
C LYS A 87 13.60 4.18 -16.37
N GLU A 88 13.36 3.70 -17.57
CA GLU A 88 12.84 4.51 -18.68
C GLU A 88 11.31 4.68 -18.63
N THR A 89 10.60 3.64 -18.17
CA THR A 89 9.14 3.63 -18.17
C THR A 89 8.57 4.14 -16.84
N LYS A 90 7.34 4.65 -16.89
CA LYS A 90 6.62 5.10 -15.70
C LYS A 90 6.33 3.95 -14.73
N LYS A 91 6.24 4.27 -13.44
CA LYS A 91 5.69 3.41 -12.41
C LYS A 91 4.27 2.98 -12.79
N LYS A 92 3.97 1.70 -12.67
CA LYS A 92 2.61 1.16 -12.82
C LYS A 92 1.72 1.75 -11.72
N ASP A 93 0.59 2.27 -12.10
CA ASP A 93 -0.40 2.80 -11.16
C ASP A 93 -1.34 1.67 -10.69
N LEU A 94 -0.90 0.93 -9.69
CA LEU A 94 -1.67 -0.18 -9.12
C LEU A 94 -2.94 0.30 -8.43
N ALA A 95 -2.89 1.50 -7.81
CA ALA A 95 -4.04 2.08 -7.15
C ALA A 95 -5.17 2.40 -8.12
N SER A 96 -4.87 3.08 -9.23
CA SER A 96 -5.87 3.39 -10.27
C SER A 96 -6.46 2.14 -10.90
N ILE A 97 -5.65 1.09 -11.11
CA ILE A 97 -6.14 -0.20 -11.61
C ILE A 97 -7.17 -0.79 -10.62
N ALA A 98 -6.85 -0.81 -9.31
CA ALA A 98 -7.76 -1.32 -8.30
C ALA A 98 -9.02 -0.45 -8.16
N MET A 99 -8.91 0.88 -8.20
CA MET A 99 -10.06 1.79 -8.17
C MET A 99 -11.00 1.59 -9.36
N SER A 100 -10.48 1.14 -10.52
CA SER A 100 -11.28 0.91 -11.72
C SER A 100 -12.35 -0.17 -11.55
N TYR A 101 -12.21 -1.07 -10.58
CA TYR A 101 -13.25 -2.04 -10.22
C TYR A 101 -14.53 -1.38 -9.65
N GLY A 102 -14.43 -0.18 -9.07
CA GLY A 102 -15.57 0.55 -8.52
C GLY A 102 -16.12 0.02 -7.19
N TYR A 103 -15.63 -1.12 -6.71
CA TYR A 103 -16.04 -1.75 -5.44
C TYR A 103 -14.86 -2.16 -4.55
N VAL A 104 -13.64 -1.80 -4.90
CA VAL A 104 -12.44 -2.06 -4.09
C VAL A 104 -12.13 -0.82 -3.27
N TYR A 105 -11.98 -1.00 -1.95
CA TYR A 105 -11.41 0.05 -1.11
C TYR A 105 -9.93 0.19 -1.42
N VAL A 106 -9.44 1.40 -1.66
CA VAL A 106 -8.03 1.65 -1.99
C VAL A 106 -7.47 2.76 -1.11
N ALA A 107 -6.31 2.52 -0.52
CA ALA A 107 -5.58 3.54 0.20
C ALA A 107 -4.10 3.54 -0.18
N GLN A 108 -3.50 4.72 -0.21
CA GLN A 108 -2.07 4.91 -0.32
C GLN A 108 -1.60 5.64 0.93
N ILE A 109 -0.61 5.06 1.62
CA ILE A 109 -0.19 5.47 2.95
C ILE A 109 1.32 5.66 3.05
N SER A 110 1.75 6.47 4.02
CA SER A 110 3.16 6.65 4.40
C SER A 110 3.22 6.90 5.91
N MET A 111 3.71 5.92 6.65
CA MET A 111 3.70 5.94 8.11
C MET A 111 4.52 7.09 8.70
N GLY A 112 5.69 7.37 8.11
CA GLY A 112 6.55 8.47 8.53
C GLY A 112 5.98 9.86 8.24
N ALA A 113 5.07 9.98 7.26
CA ALA A 113 4.42 11.24 6.92
C ALA A 113 3.17 11.50 7.78
N ASP A 114 2.31 10.50 7.93
CA ASP A 114 1.08 10.61 8.74
C ASP A 114 0.67 9.25 9.33
N PHE A 115 1.08 9.02 10.57
CA PHE A 115 0.73 7.80 11.31
C PHE A 115 -0.79 7.66 11.53
N ASN A 116 -1.50 8.77 11.78
CA ASN A 116 -2.93 8.73 12.01
C ASN A 116 -3.71 8.35 10.74
N GLN A 117 -3.26 8.83 9.58
CA GLN A 117 -3.82 8.43 8.29
C GLN A 117 -3.61 6.94 8.04
N CYS A 118 -2.44 6.38 8.37
CA CYS A 118 -2.18 4.95 8.25
C CYS A 118 -3.15 4.12 9.12
N VAL A 119 -3.30 4.48 10.39
CA VAL A 119 -4.23 3.79 11.31
C VAL A 119 -5.66 3.88 10.79
N LYS A 120 -6.07 5.05 10.31
CA LYS A 120 -7.40 5.26 9.76
C LYS A 120 -7.65 4.42 8.51
N ALA A 121 -6.70 4.38 7.57
CA ALA A 121 -6.80 3.59 6.35
C ALA A 121 -6.92 2.08 6.65
N ILE A 122 -6.14 1.57 7.60
CA ILE A 122 -6.20 0.17 8.04
C ILE A 122 -7.54 -0.14 8.70
N ALA A 123 -8.02 0.73 9.58
CA ALA A 123 -9.32 0.55 10.25
C ALA A 123 -10.49 0.60 9.27
N GLU A 124 -10.45 1.50 8.29
CA GLU A 124 -11.46 1.58 7.24
C GLU A 124 -11.44 0.34 6.33
N ALA A 125 -10.26 -0.16 5.94
CA ALA A 125 -10.11 -1.39 5.16
C ALA A 125 -10.67 -2.61 5.90
N GLU A 126 -10.38 -2.73 7.21
CA GLU A 126 -10.90 -3.81 8.04
C GLU A 126 -12.43 -3.75 8.20
N ALA A 127 -12.99 -2.56 8.24
CA ALA A 127 -14.43 -2.37 8.34
C ALA A 127 -15.17 -2.48 7.00
N TYR A 128 -14.46 -2.41 5.88
CA TYR A 128 -15.04 -2.43 4.54
C TYR A 128 -15.56 -3.83 4.19
N PRO A 129 -16.82 -4.01 3.76
CA PRO A 129 -17.40 -5.33 3.50
C PRO A 129 -17.07 -5.87 2.10
N GLY A 130 -15.82 -5.76 1.67
CA GLY A 130 -15.34 -6.15 0.36
C GLY A 130 -13.81 -6.15 0.28
N PRO A 131 -13.24 -6.33 -0.91
CA PRO A 131 -11.79 -6.34 -1.07
C PRO A 131 -11.19 -4.96 -0.84
N SER A 132 -10.05 -4.93 -0.16
CA SER A 132 -9.29 -3.71 0.11
C SER A 132 -7.86 -3.85 -0.36
N LEU A 133 -7.30 -2.76 -0.90
CA LEU A 133 -5.89 -2.63 -1.26
C LEU A 133 -5.29 -1.44 -0.55
N ILE A 134 -4.26 -1.67 0.25
CA ILE A 134 -3.44 -0.62 0.86
C ILE A 134 -2.04 -0.68 0.27
N ILE A 135 -1.54 0.44 -0.24
CA ILE A 135 -0.19 0.57 -0.77
C ILE A 135 0.60 1.46 0.19
N ALA A 136 1.57 0.87 0.87
CA ALA A 136 2.40 1.54 1.85
C ALA A 136 3.77 1.85 1.27
N TYR A 137 4.17 3.12 1.24
CA TYR A 137 5.54 3.48 0.89
C TYR A 137 6.51 2.92 1.93
N ALA A 138 7.51 2.20 1.48
CA ALA A 138 8.45 1.51 2.35
C ALA A 138 9.89 1.69 1.83
N PRO A 139 10.64 2.68 2.33
CA PRO A 139 12.03 2.89 1.91
C PRO A 139 12.90 1.64 2.10
N CYS A 140 13.72 1.34 1.09
CA CYS A 140 14.62 0.19 1.04
C CYS A 140 16.09 0.65 1.09
N ILE A 141 16.99 -0.22 1.54
CA ILE A 141 18.43 0.04 1.49
C ILE A 141 18.93 0.33 0.06
N ASN A 142 18.26 -0.24 -0.94
CA ASN A 142 18.59 -0.02 -2.35
C ASN A 142 18.25 1.40 -2.85
N HIS A 143 17.45 2.18 -2.12
CA HIS A 143 17.28 3.60 -2.43
C HIS A 143 18.57 4.38 -2.21
N GLY A 144 19.42 3.92 -1.28
CA GLY A 144 20.66 4.61 -0.93
C GLY A 144 20.39 5.95 -0.27
N ILE A 145 19.52 5.97 0.74
CA ILE A 145 19.23 7.17 1.53
C ILE A 145 20.52 7.68 2.15
N LYS A 146 20.98 8.86 1.76
CA LYS A 146 22.27 9.43 2.21
C LYS A 146 22.35 9.63 3.71
N LYS A 147 21.21 9.89 4.35
CA LYS A 147 21.12 10.05 5.82
C LYS A 147 21.08 8.70 6.56
N GLY A 148 21.06 7.59 5.83
CA GLY A 148 21.01 6.22 6.34
C GLY A 148 19.61 5.74 6.69
N MET A 149 19.45 4.40 6.78
CA MET A 149 18.15 3.74 6.98
C MET A 149 17.49 4.05 8.33
N SER A 150 18.25 4.49 9.33
CA SER A 150 17.67 4.97 10.59
C SER A 150 16.77 6.21 10.42
N LYS A 151 16.82 6.85 9.26
CA LYS A 151 15.99 8.01 8.88
C LYS A 151 14.90 7.63 7.85
N ALA A 152 14.58 6.35 7.69
CA ALA A 152 13.56 5.90 6.73
C ALA A 152 12.21 6.61 6.90
N GLN A 153 11.72 6.75 8.12
CA GLN A 153 10.47 7.48 8.39
C GLN A 153 10.56 8.98 8.06
N THR A 154 11.74 9.59 8.30
CA THR A 154 11.98 10.98 7.88
C THR A 154 11.97 11.09 6.35
N GLU A 155 12.52 10.09 5.64
CA GLU A 155 12.50 10.03 4.18
C GLU A 155 11.07 9.88 3.64
N GLU A 156 10.24 9.06 4.29
CA GLU A 156 8.81 8.95 3.98
C GLU A 156 8.08 10.30 4.12
N GLN A 157 8.36 11.04 5.19
CA GLN A 157 7.82 12.38 5.38
C GLN A 157 8.26 13.34 4.26
N LEU A 158 9.57 13.36 3.95
CA LEU A 158 10.12 14.21 2.88
C LEU A 158 9.52 13.87 1.51
N ALA A 159 9.28 12.58 1.24
CA ALA A 159 8.64 12.13 0.00
C ALA A 159 7.23 12.73 -0.17
N VAL A 160 6.45 12.77 0.90
CA VAL A 160 5.10 13.35 0.87
C VAL A 160 5.17 14.88 0.81
N GLU A 161 6.03 15.52 1.60
CA GLU A 161 6.22 16.98 1.58
C GLU A 161 6.70 17.49 0.23
N ALA A 162 7.53 16.72 -0.47
CA ALA A 162 8.03 17.03 -1.80
C ALA A 162 7.03 16.71 -2.94
N GLY A 163 5.91 16.04 -2.64
CA GLY A 163 4.95 15.61 -3.65
C GLY A 163 5.41 14.40 -4.47
N TYR A 164 6.42 13.68 -3.99
CA TYR A 164 6.86 12.42 -4.60
C TYR A 164 5.90 11.28 -4.29
N TRP A 165 5.37 11.24 -3.08
CA TRP A 165 4.35 10.28 -2.64
C TRP A 165 3.11 11.02 -2.15
N HIS A 166 1.91 10.45 -2.40
CA HIS A 166 0.64 11.02 -1.99
C HIS A 166 -0.12 10.05 -1.11
N CYS A 167 -0.62 10.52 0.03
CA CYS A 167 -1.52 9.73 0.87
C CYS A 167 -2.95 10.05 0.51
N PHE A 168 -3.76 9.03 0.27
CA PHE A 168 -5.18 9.17 -0.06
C PHE A 168 -5.96 7.92 0.33
N ARG A 169 -7.28 8.04 0.35
CA ARG A 169 -8.21 6.93 0.54
C ARG A 169 -9.33 7.03 -0.48
N PHE A 170 -9.72 5.90 -1.03
CA PHE A 170 -10.87 5.75 -1.90
C PHE A 170 -11.80 4.69 -1.31
N ASN A 171 -12.99 5.13 -0.87
CA ASN A 171 -14.01 4.25 -0.28
C ASN A 171 -15.27 4.29 -1.15
N PRO A 172 -15.49 3.29 -2.02
CA PRO A 172 -16.64 3.29 -2.93
C PRO A 172 -17.99 3.21 -2.21
N ALA A 173 -18.05 2.72 -0.95
CA ALA A 173 -19.29 2.71 -0.18
C ALA A 173 -19.84 4.11 0.10
N LEU A 174 -18.97 5.13 0.17
CA LEU A 174 -19.39 6.52 0.39
C LEU A 174 -20.18 7.09 -0.80
N ALA A 175 -19.87 6.64 -2.02
CA ALA A 175 -20.62 7.05 -3.22
C ALA A 175 -22.09 6.63 -3.14
N ALA A 176 -22.38 5.46 -2.57
CA ALA A 176 -23.75 5.01 -2.35
C ALA A 176 -24.52 5.87 -1.33
N GLU A 177 -23.78 6.58 -0.46
CA GLU A 177 -24.31 7.54 0.51
C GLU A 177 -24.39 8.97 -0.05
N GLY A 178 -24.06 9.19 -1.31
CA GLY A 178 -24.00 10.51 -1.94
C GLY A 178 -22.80 11.37 -1.47
N LYS A 179 -21.78 10.75 -0.89
CA LYS A 179 -20.54 11.38 -0.43
C LYS A 179 -19.42 11.18 -1.43
N ASP A 180 -18.38 12.01 -1.35
CA ASP A 180 -17.18 11.83 -2.16
C ASP A 180 -16.46 10.56 -1.73
N ALA A 181 -16.23 9.66 -2.68
CA ALA A 181 -15.52 8.42 -2.45
C ALA A 181 -14.00 8.62 -2.29
N PHE A 182 -13.45 9.70 -2.88
CA PHE A 182 -12.02 9.98 -2.86
C PHE A 182 -11.67 11.06 -1.84
N ALA A 183 -10.70 10.79 -1.00
CA ALA A 183 -10.15 11.75 -0.04
C ALA A 183 -8.64 11.84 -0.21
N LEU A 184 -8.14 12.99 -0.70
CA LEU A 184 -6.72 13.30 -0.68
C LEU A 184 -6.33 13.71 0.75
N ASP A 185 -5.56 12.88 1.42
CA ASP A 185 -5.13 13.11 2.80
C ASP A 185 -3.84 13.92 2.88
N SER A 186 -2.98 13.85 1.86
CA SER A 186 -1.77 14.68 1.79
C SER A 186 -2.12 16.15 1.61
N LYS A 187 -1.37 17.00 2.29
CA LYS A 187 -1.40 18.46 2.08
C LYS A 187 -0.74 18.82 0.74
N THR A 188 -0.99 20.04 0.27
CA THR A 188 -0.24 20.61 -0.85
C THR A 188 1.25 20.50 -0.59
N PRO A 189 2.05 19.97 -1.52
CA PRO A 189 3.49 19.86 -1.37
C PRO A 189 4.14 21.24 -1.14
N THR A 190 5.04 21.30 -0.17
CA THR A 190 5.81 22.48 0.18
C THR A 190 7.32 22.21 0.19
N GLY A 191 7.72 20.93 0.07
CA GLY A 191 9.11 20.50 0.02
C GLY A 191 9.74 20.69 -1.35
N ASP A 192 11.07 20.66 -1.37
CA ASP A 192 11.85 20.69 -2.61
C ASP A 192 11.97 19.27 -3.18
N PHE A 193 11.30 19.04 -4.30
CA PHE A 193 11.29 17.75 -5.00
C PHE A 193 12.70 17.34 -5.46
N GLN A 194 13.51 18.28 -5.96
CA GLN A 194 14.85 17.98 -6.40
C GLN A 194 15.78 17.64 -5.23
N ALA A 195 15.64 18.34 -4.11
CA ALA A 195 16.40 18.03 -2.91
C ALA A 195 16.06 16.65 -2.34
N PHE A 196 14.79 16.23 -2.42
CA PHE A 196 14.38 14.86 -2.08
C PHE A 196 15.09 13.84 -2.97
N LEU A 197 15.02 13.99 -4.30
CA LEU A 197 15.70 13.09 -5.23
C LEU A 197 17.22 13.04 -5.01
N ASP A 198 17.83 14.20 -4.72
CA ASP A 198 19.24 14.28 -4.43
C ASP A 198 19.65 13.63 -3.10
N GLY A 199 18.68 13.38 -2.23
CA GLY A 199 18.82 12.62 -0.98
C GLY A 199 19.04 11.13 -1.17
N GLU A 200 18.68 10.58 -2.33
CA GLU A 200 18.76 9.15 -2.63
C GLU A 200 19.80 8.85 -3.74
N VAL A 201 20.66 7.86 -3.49
CA VAL A 201 21.72 7.48 -4.43
C VAL A 201 21.14 7.00 -5.77
N ARG A 202 20.00 6.29 -5.77
CA ARG A 202 19.36 5.76 -6.99
C ARG A 202 18.99 6.85 -8.00
N TYR A 203 18.79 8.10 -7.59
CA TYR A 203 18.58 9.25 -8.50
C TYR A 203 19.86 10.04 -8.71
N ASN A 204 20.62 10.26 -7.65
CA ASN A 204 21.83 11.10 -7.70
C ASN A 204 22.95 10.47 -8.54
N SER A 205 22.99 9.14 -8.66
CA SER A 205 24.00 8.46 -9.50
C SER A 205 23.89 8.83 -10.97
N LEU A 206 22.72 9.15 -11.49
CA LEU A 206 22.56 9.59 -12.88
C LEU A 206 23.23 10.95 -13.16
N LYS A 207 23.22 11.86 -12.18
CA LYS A 207 23.91 13.16 -12.32
C LYS A 207 25.44 13.05 -12.47
N ARG A 208 26.01 11.89 -12.10
CA ARG A 208 27.44 11.63 -12.18
C ARG A 208 27.84 10.91 -13.47
N ALA A 209 26.86 10.34 -14.16
CA ALA A 209 27.05 9.54 -15.36
C ALA A 209 26.85 10.35 -16.65
N ASN A 210 26.30 11.57 -16.55
CA ASN A 210 26.04 12.49 -17.69
C ASN A 210 26.78 13.79 -17.52
#